data_97dc65c7f7a4e204bf15bdb9b6de22bc
#
_entry.id   97dc65c7f7a4e204bf15bdb9b6de22bc
#
_cell.length_a   1.000
_cell.length_b   1.000
_cell.length_c   1.000
_cell.angle_alpha   90.00
_cell.angle_beta   90.00
_cell.angle_gamma   90.00
#
_symmetry.space_group_name_H-M   'P 1'
#
loop_
_entity.id
_entity.type
_entity.pdbx_description
1 polymer ?
#
loop_
_entity_poly.entity_id
_entity_poly.type
_entity_poly.pdbx_seq_one_letter_code
_entity_poly.pdbx_strand_id
1 'polypeptide(L)'
;MTRSPLILAALALTLALAGCGNRSVGNKIDDQFIPSEVSSSVARAHIDLTSPTSRIVVTSYNGVVLLAGQTPRSDLKAMAEQAARKVNNVKKVHNELQVLNPTSLLVRSNDSLLTSRIKTQMLADSSVPGSRIKVITENGIVYMLGVVSQAEATHATNLVQSVSGVQKVVKLFEYVN
;
A
#
# COMPACT_ATOMS: atom_id res chain seq x y z
N MET A 1 -10.66 -33.11 46.20
CA MET A 1 -10.11 -32.88 44.85
C MET A 1 -10.84 -31.68 44.25
N THR A 2 -10.39 -30.49 44.56
CA THR A 2 -10.98 -29.21 44.09
C THR A 2 -10.23 -28.73 42.88
N ARG A 3 -10.82 -28.85 41.69
CA ARG A 3 -10.26 -28.37 40.46
C ARG A 3 -10.46 -26.84 40.41
N SER A 4 -9.34 -26.10 40.41
CA SER A 4 -9.28 -24.64 40.46
C SER A 4 -10.07 -23.97 39.34
N PRO A 5 -10.97 -23.02 39.65
CA PRO A 5 -11.74 -22.28 38.64
C PRO A 5 -10.89 -21.32 37.78
N LEU A 6 -9.60 -21.14 38.10
CA LEU A 6 -8.66 -20.28 37.39
C LEU A 6 -8.30 -20.77 35.99
N ILE A 7 -8.39 -22.08 35.70
CA ILE A 7 -8.05 -22.64 34.38
C ILE A 7 -9.16 -22.39 33.35
N LEU A 8 -10.41 -22.31 33.77
CA LEU A 8 -11.53 -22.01 32.87
C LEU A 8 -11.61 -20.55 32.48
N ALA A 9 -11.12 -19.64 33.31
CA ALA A 9 -11.06 -18.20 32.97
C ALA A 9 -9.99 -17.85 31.93
N ALA A 10 -8.87 -18.60 31.88
CA ALA A 10 -7.80 -18.38 30.90
C ALA A 10 -8.19 -18.81 29.48
N LEU A 11 -9.08 -19.82 29.34
CA LEU A 11 -9.49 -20.32 28.01
C LEU A 11 -10.55 -19.44 27.33
N ALA A 12 -11.30 -18.64 28.10
CA ALA A 12 -12.34 -17.75 27.58
C ALA A 12 -11.79 -16.43 27.03
N LEU A 13 -10.56 -16.05 27.39
CA LEU A 13 -9.95 -14.77 26.96
C LEU A 13 -9.28 -14.84 25.59
N THR A 14 -9.06 -16.05 25.04
CA THR A 14 -8.36 -16.24 23.77
C THR A 14 -9.27 -16.20 22.53
N LEU A 15 -10.59 -16.19 22.68
CA LEU A 15 -11.54 -16.18 21.55
C LEU A 15 -12.05 -14.79 21.14
N ALA A 16 -11.64 -13.70 21.81
CA ALA A 16 -12.16 -12.36 21.53
C ALA A 16 -11.34 -11.55 20.49
N LEU A 17 -10.34 -12.15 19.82
CA LEU A 17 -9.48 -11.49 18.83
C LEU A 17 -9.83 -11.83 17.37
N ALA A 18 -11.05 -12.33 17.12
CA ALA A 18 -11.59 -12.39 15.76
C ALA A 18 -11.99 -10.97 15.32
N GLY A 19 -11.01 -10.12 15.04
CA GLY A 19 -11.22 -8.78 14.55
C GLY A 19 -11.96 -8.81 13.21
N CYS A 20 -13.12 -8.21 13.16
CA CYS A 20 -13.87 -7.89 11.94
C CYS A 20 -13.00 -7.04 10.99
N GLY A 21 -12.27 -7.68 10.11
CA GLY A 21 -11.60 -7.02 8.99
C GLY A 21 -12.06 -7.67 7.71
N ASN A 22 -12.53 -6.89 6.73
CA ASN A 22 -13.02 -7.36 5.42
C ASN A 22 -11.95 -8.08 4.57
N ARG A 23 -10.80 -8.44 5.15
CA ARG A 23 -9.69 -9.15 4.48
C ARG A 23 -9.45 -10.50 5.14
N SER A 24 -9.27 -11.55 4.32
CA SER A 24 -8.88 -12.87 4.83
C SER A 24 -7.47 -12.81 5.47
N VAL A 25 -7.22 -13.70 6.43
CA VAL A 25 -5.89 -13.83 7.06
C VAL A 25 -4.83 -14.19 6.02
N GLY A 26 -5.17 -15.05 5.05
CA GLY A 26 -4.28 -15.39 3.93
C GLY A 26 -3.82 -14.18 3.15
N ASN A 27 -4.75 -13.32 2.73
CA ASN A 27 -4.41 -12.10 2.00
C ASN A 27 -3.51 -11.14 2.80
N LYS A 28 -3.67 -11.09 4.13
CA LYS A 28 -2.79 -10.25 4.98
C LYS A 28 -1.37 -10.80 5.04
N ILE A 29 -1.21 -12.13 5.05
CA ILE A 29 0.10 -12.79 5.04
C ILE A 29 0.75 -12.61 3.66
N ASP A 30 0.03 -12.87 2.58
CA ASP A 30 0.53 -12.70 1.21
C ASP A 30 1.01 -11.26 0.95
N ASP A 31 0.27 -10.25 1.42
CA ASP A 31 0.65 -8.85 1.28
C ASP A 31 1.95 -8.46 2.00
N GLN A 32 2.48 -9.29 2.88
CA GLN A 32 3.80 -9.08 3.49
C GLN A 32 4.93 -9.57 2.59
N PHE A 33 4.71 -10.62 1.80
CA PHE A 33 5.73 -11.24 0.95
C PHE A 33 5.71 -10.73 -0.48
N ILE A 34 4.54 -10.46 -1.05
CA ILE A 34 4.37 -9.98 -2.43
C ILE A 34 5.31 -8.80 -2.78
N PRO A 35 5.46 -7.73 -1.96
CA PRO A 35 6.33 -6.61 -2.32
C PRO A 35 7.79 -7.02 -2.50
N SER A 36 8.30 -7.92 -1.67
CA SER A 36 9.68 -8.41 -1.75
C SER A 36 9.90 -9.27 -3.00
N GLU A 37 8.96 -10.18 -3.29
CA GLU A 37 9.01 -11.05 -4.46
C GLU A 37 8.89 -10.25 -5.75
N VAL A 38 7.97 -9.27 -5.81
CA VAL A 38 7.81 -8.37 -6.95
C VAL A 38 9.06 -7.52 -7.15
N SER A 39 9.62 -6.93 -6.09
CA SER A 39 10.86 -6.13 -6.18
C SER A 39 12.00 -6.98 -6.75
N SER A 40 12.15 -8.21 -6.29
CA SER A 40 13.16 -9.15 -6.78
C SER A 40 12.91 -9.56 -8.24
N SER A 41 11.65 -9.79 -8.63
CA SER A 41 11.29 -10.11 -10.01
C SER A 41 11.58 -8.96 -10.96
N VAL A 42 11.22 -7.73 -10.56
CA VAL A 42 11.48 -6.50 -11.30
C VAL A 42 12.98 -6.26 -11.47
N ALA A 43 13.77 -6.38 -10.39
CA ALA A 43 15.21 -6.19 -10.43
C ALA A 43 15.92 -7.20 -11.37
N ARG A 44 15.43 -8.43 -11.45
CA ARG A 44 15.95 -9.46 -12.38
C ARG A 44 15.55 -9.22 -13.84
N ALA A 45 14.49 -8.48 -14.10
CA ALA A 45 14.01 -8.24 -15.46
C ALA A 45 14.96 -7.36 -16.28
N HIS A 46 15.59 -6.37 -15.66
CA HIS A 46 16.60 -5.52 -16.31
C HIS A 46 17.45 -4.79 -15.25
N ILE A 47 18.76 -4.63 -15.51
CA ILE A 47 19.68 -3.97 -14.59
C ILE A 47 19.27 -2.52 -14.30
N ASP A 48 18.77 -1.80 -15.29
CA ASP A 48 18.32 -0.41 -15.17
C ASP A 48 17.03 -0.25 -14.33
N LEU A 49 16.36 -1.35 -13.96
CA LEU A 49 15.23 -1.34 -13.00
C LEU A 49 15.70 -1.33 -11.54
N THR A 50 16.99 -1.16 -11.32
CA THR A 50 17.61 -1.06 -10.01
C THR A 50 18.20 0.32 -9.77
N SER A 51 18.52 0.63 -8.50
CA SER A 51 19.28 1.84 -8.14
C SER A 51 20.71 1.78 -8.73
N PRO A 52 21.28 2.90 -9.20
CA PRO A 52 20.73 4.27 -9.13
C PRO A 52 19.82 4.66 -10.30
N THR A 53 19.71 3.83 -11.35
CA THR A 53 19.05 4.17 -12.62
C THR A 53 17.54 4.34 -12.45
N SER A 54 16.92 3.47 -11.69
CA SER A 54 15.49 3.54 -11.36
C SER A 54 15.27 3.57 -9.85
N ARG A 55 14.14 4.15 -9.43
CA ARG A 55 13.59 4.05 -8.10
C ARG A 55 12.21 3.45 -8.19
N ILE A 56 12.04 2.23 -7.73
CA ILE A 56 10.76 1.51 -7.77
C ILE A 56 10.35 1.16 -6.35
N VAL A 57 9.21 1.69 -5.93
CA VAL A 57 8.55 1.39 -4.67
C VAL A 57 7.41 0.44 -4.95
N VAL A 58 7.49 -0.75 -4.37
CA VAL A 58 6.46 -1.78 -4.50
C VAL A 58 5.63 -1.84 -3.23
N THR A 59 4.34 -1.83 -3.40
CA THR A 59 3.38 -1.96 -2.30
C THR A 59 2.27 -2.90 -2.73
N SER A 60 1.80 -3.74 -1.81
CA SER A 60 0.62 -4.57 -2.06
C SER A 60 -0.48 -4.35 -1.04
N TYR A 61 -1.72 -4.56 -1.46
CA TYR A 61 -2.91 -4.56 -0.64
C TYR A 61 -3.94 -5.51 -1.25
N ASN A 62 -4.32 -6.56 -0.53
CA ASN A 62 -5.27 -7.59 -0.99
C ASN A 62 -4.87 -8.27 -2.32
N GLY A 63 -3.56 -8.41 -2.59
CA GLY A 63 -3.02 -8.93 -3.84
C GLY A 63 -3.00 -7.92 -5.00
N VAL A 64 -3.48 -6.70 -4.79
CA VAL A 64 -3.32 -5.58 -5.72
C VAL A 64 -1.97 -4.93 -5.49
N VAL A 65 -1.12 -4.89 -6.49
CA VAL A 65 0.24 -4.34 -6.45
C VAL A 65 0.27 -2.95 -7.06
N LEU A 66 0.90 -2.02 -6.37
CA LEU A 66 1.31 -0.72 -6.89
C LEU A 66 2.81 -0.73 -7.16
N LEU A 67 3.20 -0.34 -8.37
CA LEU A 67 4.55 0.08 -8.73
C LEU A 67 4.56 1.60 -8.83
N ALA A 68 5.17 2.29 -7.87
CA ALA A 68 5.33 3.74 -7.88
C ALA A 68 6.82 4.10 -7.92
N GLY A 69 7.13 5.35 -8.28
CA GLY A 69 8.50 5.83 -8.38
C GLY A 69 8.88 6.22 -9.80
N GLN A 70 10.15 6.09 -10.16
CA GLN A 70 10.69 6.63 -11.41
C GLN A 70 11.59 5.62 -12.13
N THR A 71 11.50 5.63 -13.46
CA THR A 71 12.40 4.93 -14.37
C THR A 71 12.66 5.81 -15.59
N PRO A 72 13.87 5.80 -16.18
CA PRO A 72 14.21 6.78 -17.23
C PRO A 72 13.56 6.49 -18.59
N ARG A 73 13.02 5.28 -18.82
CA ARG A 73 12.50 4.87 -20.13
C ARG A 73 11.16 4.15 -20.01
N SER A 74 10.32 4.31 -21.01
CA SER A 74 9.00 3.68 -21.08
C SER A 74 9.04 2.15 -21.26
N ASP A 75 10.05 1.62 -21.95
CA ASP A 75 10.26 0.17 -22.08
C ASP A 75 10.52 -0.49 -20.72
N LEU A 76 11.34 0.14 -19.88
CA LEU A 76 11.60 -0.29 -18.51
C LEU A 76 10.31 -0.30 -17.65
N LYS A 77 9.46 0.72 -17.82
CA LYS A 77 8.16 0.75 -17.17
C LYS A 77 7.30 -0.46 -17.55
N ALA A 78 7.26 -0.81 -18.85
CA ALA A 78 6.53 -1.98 -19.33
C ALA A 78 7.14 -3.31 -18.83
N MET A 79 8.47 -3.42 -18.81
CA MET A 79 9.18 -4.59 -18.29
C MET A 79 8.91 -4.81 -16.80
N ALA A 80 8.91 -3.74 -15.99
CA ALA A 80 8.60 -3.80 -14.58
C ALA A 80 7.18 -4.34 -14.32
N GLU A 81 6.19 -3.89 -15.10
CA GLU A 81 4.82 -4.39 -15.02
C GLU A 81 4.73 -5.87 -15.36
N GLN A 82 5.35 -6.29 -16.47
CA GLN A 82 5.35 -7.69 -16.89
C GLN A 82 6.00 -8.59 -15.83
N ALA A 83 7.09 -8.15 -15.22
CA ALA A 83 7.78 -8.88 -14.16
C ALA A 83 6.91 -9.01 -12.91
N ALA A 84 6.22 -7.94 -12.52
CA ALA A 84 5.32 -7.93 -11.36
C ALA A 84 4.11 -8.87 -11.55
N ARG A 85 3.53 -8.90 -12.77
CA ARG A 85 2.38 -9.76 -13.09
C ARG A 85 2.67 -11.26 -13.03
N LYS A 86 3.95 -11.67 -13.12
CA LYS A 86 4.38 -13.08 -13.07
C LYS A 86 4.52 -13.61 -11.64
N VAL A 87 4.47 -12.76 -10.65
CA VAL A 87 4.62 -13.14 -9.24
C VAL A 87 3.33 -13.79 -8.73
N ASN A 88 3.46 -14.88 -7.99
CA ASN A 88 2.33 -15.60 -7.42
C ASN A 88 1.50 -14.69 -6.50
N ASN A 89 0.19 -14.95 -6.43
CA ASN A 89 -0.76 -14.21 -5.61
C ASN A 89 -0.95 -12.72 -6.00
N VAL A 90 -0.30 -12.24 -7.07
CA VAL A 90 -0.57 -10.92 -7.64
C VAL A 90 -1.84 -11.00 -8.49
N LYS A 91 -2.90 -10.33 -8.04
CA LYS A 91 -4.20 -10.29 -8.73
C LYS A 91 -4.26 -9.18 -9.76
N LYS A 92 -3.65 -8.03 -9.45
CA LYS A 92 -3.66 -6.83 -10.29
C LYS A 92 -2.40 -6.01 -10.06
N VAL A 93 -1.90 -5.39 -11.12
CA VAL A 93 -0.77 -4.45 -11.06
C VAL A 93 -1.23 -3.08 -11.54
N HIS A 94 -1.05 -2.07 -10.68
CA HIS A 94 -1.12 -0.67 -11.04
C HIS A 94 0.29 -0.15 -11.27
N ASN A 95 0.63 0.12 -12.53
CA ASN A 95 1.93 0.62 -12.91
C ASN A 95 1.90 2.15 -13.04
N GLU A 96 2.17 2.82 -11.92
CA GLU A 96 2.21 4.27 -11.80
C GLU A 96 3.65 4.82 -11.85
N LEU A 97 4.60 4.04 -12.39
CA LEU A 97 5.96 4.51 -12.60
C LEU A 97 5.98 5.74 -13.53
N GLN A 98 6.63 6.79 -13.10
CA GLN A 98 6.88 7.97 -13.92
C GLN A 98 8.12 7.74 -14.80
N VAL A 99 8.05 8.17 -16.07
CA VAL A 99 9.23 8.13 -16.96
C VAL A 99 10.05 9.39 -16.70
N LEU A 100 10.87 9.31 -15.65
CA LEU A 100 11.71 10.40 -15.13
C LEU A 100 12.96 9.79 -14.48
N ASN A 101 13.97 10.61 -14.24
CA ASN A 101 15.07 10.24 -13.36
C ASN A 101 14.62 10.11 -11.90
N PRO A 102 15.25 9.26 -11.09
CA PRO A 102 14.93 9.11 -9.68
C PRO A 102 14.95 10.43 -8.90
N THR A 103 13.97 10.62 -8.04
CA THR A 103 13.88 11.81 -7.19
C THR A 103 15.03 11.89 -6.19
N SER A 104 15.38 13.12 -5.80
CA SER A 104 16.43 13.40 -4.81
C SER A 104 16.01 12.92 -3.41
N LEU A 105 16.99 12.78 -2.51
CA LEU A 105 16.73 12.42 -1.10
C LEU A 105 15.83 13.44 -0.40
N LEU A 106 15.94 14.74 -0.75
CA LEU A 106 15.11 15.79 -0.18
C LEU A 106 13.63 15.59 -0.56
N VAL A 107 13.34 15.29 -1.83
CA VAL A 107 11.98 15.01 -2.29
C VAL A 107 11.41 13.80 -1.56
N ARG A 108 12.19 12.73 -1.42
CA ARG A 108 11.76 11.51 -0.70
C ARG A 108 11.48 11.78 0.79
N SER A 109 12.29 12.62 1.43
CA SER A 109 12.06 13.04 2.81
C SER A 109 10.75 13.82 2.95
N ASN A 110 10.49 14.76 2.04
CA ASN A 110 9.23 15.50 1.99
C ASN A 110 8.03 14.57 1.75
N ASP A 111 8.14 13.59 0.85
CA ASP A 111 7.10 12.58 0.60
C ASP A 111 6.79 11.75 1.86
N SER A 112 7.83 11.39 2.62
CA SER A 112 7.67 10.66 3.88
C SER A 112 6.93 11.49 4.95
N LEU A 113 7.28 12.77 5.08
CA LEU A 113 6.59 13.70 5.96
C LEU A 113 5.13 13.91 5.53
N LEU A 114 4.89 14.05 4.23
CA LEU A 114 3.56 14.20 3.67
C LEU A 114 2.70 12.96 3.96
N THR A 115 3.23 11.75 3.74
CA THR A 115 2.57 10.50 4.09
C THR A 115 2.20 10.45 5.57
N SER A 116 3.10 10.87 6.46
CA SER A 116 2.86 10.88 7.91
C SER A 116 1.73 11.85 8.29
N ARG A 117 1.72 13.07 7.72
CA ARG A 117 0.64 14.05 7.94
C ARG A 117 -0.71 13.53 7.48
N ILE A 118 -0.77 12.96 6.27
CA ILE A 118 -1.99 12.36 5.72
C ILE A 118 -2.52 11.27 6.64
N LYS A 119 -1.67 10.32 7.04
CA LYS A 119 -2.06 9.22 7.93
C LYS A 119 -2.57 9.71 9.27
N THR A 120 -1.92 10.71 9.87
CA THR A 120 -2.37 11.31 11.13
C THR A 120 -3.77 11.93 10.98
N GLN A 121 -4.00 12.70 9.92
CA GLN A 121 -5.32 13.29 9.68
C GLN A 121 -6.40 12.24 9.40
N MET A 122 -6.09 11.22 8.61
CA MET A 122 -7.02 10.11 8.34
C MET A 122 -7.40 9.33 9.59
N LEU A 123 -6.47 9.18 10.56
CA LEU A 123 -6.75 8.49 11.82
C LEU A 123 -7.53 9.36 12.81
N ALA A 124 -7.41 10.69 12.69
CA ALA A 124 -8.14 11.65 13.51
C ALA A 124 -9.59 11.88 13.03
N ASP A 125 -9.88 11.58 11.77
CA ASP A 125 -11.21 11.77 11.16
C ASP A 125 -12.01 10.46 11.20
N SER A 126 -13.05 10.43 12.03
CA SER A 126 -13.92 9.25 12.18
C SER A 126 -14.72 8.87 10.92
N SER A 127 -14.87 9.78 9.97
CA SER A 127 -15.55 9.52 8.68
C SER A 127 -14.66 8.79 7.69
N VAL A 128 -13.34 8.70 7.98
CA VAL A 128 -12.35 8.05 7.11
C VAL A 128 -11.86 6.75 7.78
N PRO A 129 -11.95 5.60 7.11
CA PRO A 129 -11.44 4.35 7.63
C PRO A 129 -9.91 4.27 7.49
N GLY A 130 -9.17 5.18 8.15
CA GLY A 130 -7.74 5.39 8.00
C GLY A 130 -6.89 4.13 8.20
N SER A 131 -7.32 3.22 9.09
CA SER A 131 -6.64 1.93 9.32
C SER A 131 -6.81 0.92 8.17
N ARG A 132 -7.83 1.09 7.32
CA ARG A 132 -8.11 0.22 6.15
C ARG A 132 -7.52 0.77 4.85
N ILE A 133 -6.98 1.98 4.87
CA ILE A 133 -6.39 2.63 3.68
C ILE A 133 -4.87 2.67 3.82
N LYS A 134 -4.19 2.09 2.85
CA LYS A 134 -2.75 2.20 2.71
C LYS A 134 -2.41 3.42 1.86
N VAL A 135 -1.55 4.29 2.38
CA VAL A 135 -1.13 5.55 1.74
C VAL A 135 0.34 5.48 1.40
N ILE A 136 0.68 5.77 0.16
CA ILE A 136 2.04 5.88 -0.36
C ILE A 136 2.16 7.23 -1.06
N THR A 137 3.25 7.95 -0.81
CA THR A 137 3.55 9.20 -1.53
C THR A 137 4.87 9.05 -2.29
N GLU A 138 4.85 9.37 -3.56
CA GLU A 138 6.04 9.44 -4.43
C GLU A 138 5.95 10.68 -5.32
N ASN A 139 6.96 11.53 -5.21
CA ASN A 139 7.06 12.78 -5.98
C ASN A 139 5.81 13.68 -5.86
N GLY A 140 5.30 13.84 -4.63
CA GLY A 140 4.07 14.61 -4.34
C GLY A 140 2.75 13.96 -4.78
N ILE A 141 2.81 12.79 -5.44
CA ILE A 141 1.62 12.02 -5.82
C ILE A 141 1.28 11.07 -4.70
N VAL A 142 0.04 11.12 -4.23
CA VAL A 142 -0.48 10.25 -3.17
C VAL A 142 -1.32 9.14 -3.77
N TYR A 143 -0.91 7.90 -3.52
CA TYR A 143 -1.61 6.69 -3.91
C TYR A 143 -2.33 6.10 -2.70
N MET A 144 -3.60 5.79 -2.86
CA MET A 144 -4.44 5.21 -1.81
C MET A 144 -4.97 3.84 -2.24
N LEU A 145 -4.61 2.78 -1.50
CA LEU A 145 -5.09 1.41 -1.69
C LEU A 145 -5.95 1.02 -0.49
N GLY A 146 -7.00 0.27 -0.71
CA GLY A 146 -7.87 -0.19 0.37
C GLY A 146 -9.13 -0.85 -0.17
N VAL A 147 -9.84 -1.56 0.71
CA VAL A 147 -11.19 -2.08 0.45
C VAL A 147 -12.16 -1.20 1.23
N VAL A 148 -12.92 -0.36 0.52
CA VAL A 148 -13.75 0.70 1.10
C VAL A 148 -15.05 0.87 0.33
N SER A 149 -16.06 1.48 0.97
CA SER A 149 -17.27 1.92 0.27
C SER A 149 -17.01 3.18 -0.56
N GLN A 150 -17.92 3.51 -1.47
CA GLN A 150 -17.83 4.73 -2.30
C GLN A 150 -17.84 6.01 -1.44
N ALA A 151 -18.62 6.04 -0.37
CA ALA A 151 -18.68 7.17 0.55
C ALA A 151 -17.33 7.34 1.29
N GLU A 152 -16.78 6.27 1.86
CA GLU A 152 -15.48 6.28 2.53
C GLU A 152 -14.34 6.72 1.60
N ALA A 153 -14.34 6.24 0.35
CA ALA A 153 -13.38 6.65 -0.67
C ALA A 153 -13.46 8.15 -0.96
N THR A 154 -14.68 8.70 -1.02
CA THR A 154 -14.91 10.13 -1.25
C THR A 154 -14.39 10.96 -0.08
N HIS A 155 -14.74 10.59 1.17
CA HIS A 155 -14.25 11.29 2.36
C HIS A 155 -12.72 11.26 2.45
N ALA A 156 -12.12 10.07 2.27
CA ALA A 156 -10.67 9.94 2.27
C ALA A 156 -9.99 10.77 1.19
N THR A 157 -10.57 10.81 -0.01
CA THR A 157 -10.02 11.58 -1.14
C THR A 157 -10.06 13.09 -0.85
N ASN A 158 -11.19 13.60 -0.36
CA ASN A 158 -11.35 15.02 -0.02
C ASN A 158 -10.36 15.45 1.07
N LEU A 159 -10.22 14.62 2.13
CA LEU A 159 -9.26 14.86 3.18
C LEU A 159 -7.84 14.94 2.62
N VAL A 160 -7.42 13.95 1.82
CA VAL A 160 -6.05 13.91 1.28
C VAL A 160 -5.79 15.09 0.34
N GLN A 161 -6.75 15.47 -0.48
CA GLN A 161 -6.63 16.63 -1.38
C GLN A 161 -6.46 17.96 -0.63
N SER A 162 -6.98 18.07 0.59
CA SER A 162 -6.83 19.27 1.42
C SER A 162 -5.46 19.41 2.09
N VAL A 163 -4.65 18.35 2.10
CA VAL A 163 -3.34 18.37 2.76
C VAL A 163 -2.33 19.15 1.93
N SER A 164 -1.74 20.18 2.51
CA SER A 164 -0.70 20.99 1.85
C SER A 164 0.49 20.13 1.43
N GLY A 165 0.90 20.26 0.17
CA GLY A 165 1.99 19.51 -0.44
C GLY A 165 1.53 18.35 -1.32
N VAL A 166 0.25 17.97 -1.31
CA VAL A 166 -0.32 16.99 -2.23
C VAL A 166 -0.49 17.62 -3.61
N GLN A 167 0.16 17.05 -4.61
CA GLN A 167 0.06 17.50 -6.00
C GLN A 167 -1.03 16.75 -6.77
N LYS A 168 -1.17 15.44 -6.49
CA LYS A 168 -2.15 14.58 -7.15
C LYS A 168 -2.55 13.44 -6.22
N VAL A 169 -3.82 13.00 -6.31
CA VAL A 169 -4.32 11.81 -5.62
C VAL A 169 -4.72 10.76 -6.65
N VAL A 170 -4.22 9.54 -6.46
CA VAL A 170 -4.54 8.37 -7.28
C VAL A 170 -5.27 7.35 -6.41
N LYS A 171 -6.51 7.06 -6.75
CA LYS A 171 -7.38 6.11 -6.05
C LYS A 171 -7.22 4.72 -6.66
N LEU A 172 -6.72 3.78 -5.87
CA LEU A 172 -6.52 2.38 -6.23
C LEU A 172 -7.36 1.48 -5.31
N PHE A 173 -8.58 1.91 -5.03
CA PHE A 173 -9.50 1.21 -4.15
C PHE A 173 -10.19 0.03 -4.82
N GLU A 174 -10.47 -0.99 -4.03
CA GLU A 174 -11.50 -1.98 -4.30
C GLU A 174 -12.77 -1.54 -3.56
N TYR A 175 -13.89 -1.47 -4.27
CA TYR A 175 -15.14 -1.00 -3.69
C TYR A 175 -15.98 -2.16 -3.16
N VAL A 176 -16.54 -1.97 -1.98
CA VAL A 176 -17.57 -2.85 -1.39
C VAL A 176 -18.89 -2.08 -1.34
N ASN A 177 -19.96 -2.83 -1.56
CA ASN A 177 -21.34 -2.32 -1.44
C ASN A 177 -21.72 -2.14 0.03
#